data_d36b1d0d4bd0dc9aa66a6c4446a37ec6
#
_entry.id   d36b1d0d4bd0dc9aa66a6c4446a37ec6
#
_cell.length_a   1.000
_cell.length_b   1.000
_cell.length_c   1.000
_cell.angle_alpha   90.00
_cell.angle_beta   90.00
_cell.angle_gamma   90.00
#
_symmetry.space_group_name_H-M   'P 1'
#
loop_
_entity.id
_entity.type
_entity.pdbx_description
1 polymer ?
#
loop_
_entity_poly.entity_id
_entity_poly.type
_entity_poly.pdbx_seq_one_letter_code
_entity_poly.pdbx_strand_id
1 'polypeptide(L)'
;LELDLLQKTELWITGIELHGANLNEIAAVTARVLGLPAEAVMVVDVRDRVVVLDIMRRTVMAEQIVGREKELLSALNRVPGVRATSGTAIHAQGILGLIAADPEQREELLERSTLLAQQVRASVARRGVVFASGREVQEGLIEDTNSPYLISLFEQHGYRMRFGGILPDDLDLITGRLRSAVADGYGLVITTGGVGAEDKDWMVESISRLDPTAATPWILYFHAGKGRHLKDGVRIAVGQVELTTLVALPGPHDEVRLAAPVLLEALEAGWGKEVLADALARVLREKWRRAMVHEHHSGR
;
A
#
# COMPACT_ATOMS: atom_id res chain seq x y z
N LEU A 1 -15.11 12.62 -2.58
CA LEU A 1 -13.69 12.32 -2.29
C LEU A 1 -13.60 11.10 -1.38
N GLU A 2 -12.85 10.07 -1.80
CA GLU A 2 -12.58 8.89 -0.98
C GLU A 2 -11.45 9.18 0.01
N LEU A 3 -11.69 8.89 1.29
CA LEU A 3 -10.79 9.13 2.42
C LEU A 3 -10.45 7.78 3.09
N ASP A 4 -9.15 7.50 3.29
CA ASP A 4 -8.68 6.34 4.05
C ASP A 4 -8.73 6.64 5.55
N LEU A 5 -9.36 5.76 6.31
CA LEU A 5 -9.54 5.93 7.76
C LEU A 5 -8.26 5.66 8.57
N LEU A 6 -7.21 5.09 7.96
CA LEU A 6 -5.92 4.82 8.60
C LEU A 6 -6.05 4.11 9.96
N GLN A 7 -6.93 3.11 10.05
CA GLN A 7 -7.29 2.36 11.27
C GLN A 7 -7.92 3.20 12.39
N LYS A 8 -8.40 4.42 12.08
CA LYS A 8 -9.14 5.29 12.99
C LYS A 8 -10.62 5.23 12.64
N THR A 9 -11.26 4.15 13.01
CA THR A 9 -12.60 3.74 12.51
C THR A 9 -13.71 3.99 13.52
N GLU A 10 -13.39 4.42 14.75
CA GLU A 10 -14.36 4.58 15.83
C GLU A 10 -15.01 5.95 15.87
N LEU A 11 -16.33 5.96 16.10
CA LEU A 11 -17.13 7.12 16.46
C LEU A 11 -17.59 6.99 17.92
N TRP A 12 -17.25 7.96 18.74
CA TRP A 12 -17.61 7.99 20.15
C TRP A 12 -18.73 9.00 20.38
N ILE A 13 -19.92 8.53 20.72
CA ILE A 13 -21.06 9.37 21.06
C ILE A 13 -21.09 9.51 22.57
N THR A 14 -20.74 10.68 23.07
CA THR A 14 -20.67 10.99 24.50
C THR A 14 -21.89 11.80 24.96
N GLY A 15 -22.30 11.63 26.23
CA GLY A 15 -23.44 12.33 26.79
C GLY A 15 -24.80 11.79 26.31
N ILE A 16 -24.83 10.62 25.68
CA ILE A 16 -26.06 9.94 25.24
C ILE A 16 -26.69 9.13 26.40
N GLU A 17 -28.00 9.09 26.48
CA GLU A 17 -28.75 8.30 27.50
C GLU A 17 -29.45 7.15 26.79
N LEU A 18 -29.31 5.94 27.37
CA LEU A 18 -29.91 4.72 26.84
C LEU A 18 -30.85 4.10 27.88
N HIS A 19 -32.08 3.76 27.48
CA HIS A 19 -33.07 3.09 28.27
C HIS A 19 -33.74 1.97 27.46
N GLY A 20 -33.20 0.76 27.53
CA GLY A 20 -33.72 -0.38 26.76
C GLY A 20 -33.56 -0.23 25.26
N ALA A 21 -32.58 0.57 24.80
CA ALA A 21 -32.32 0.83 23.38
C ALA A 21 -31.76 -0.42 22.67
N ASN A 22 -32.17 -0.61 21.41
CA ASN A 22 -31.62 -1.65 20.57
C ASN A 22 -30.30 -1.15 19.90
N LEU A 23 -29.18 -1.73 20.28
CA LEU A 23 -27.85 -1.34 19.76
C LEU A 23 -27.69 -1.58 18.25
N ASN A 24 -28.34 -2.63 17.72
CA ASN A 24 -28.34 -2.88 16.27
C ASN A 24 -29.11 -1.79 15.51
N GLU A 25 -30.16 -1.22 16.12
CA GLU A 25 -30.89 -0.11 15.51
C GLU A 25 -30.07 1.18 15.53
N ILE A 26 -29.30 1.43 16.60
CA ILE A 26 -28.34 2.53 16.67
C ILE A 26 -27.30 2.42 15.54
N ALA A 27 -26.71 1.24 15.35
CA ALA A 27 -25.77 0.99 14.28
C ALA A 27 -26.40 1.17 12.89
N ALA A 28 -27.60 0.62 12.67
CA ALA A 28 -28.31 0.73 11.39
C ALA A 28 -28.71 2.18 11.04
N VAL A 29 -29.15 2.95 12.04
CA VAL A 29 -29.46 4.38 11.87
C VAL A 29 -28.19 5.16 11.53
N THR A 30 -27.08 4.88 12.21
CA THR A 30 -25.79 5.51 11.93
C THR A 30 -25.33 5.19 10.50
N ALA A 31 -25.36 3.92 10.09
CA ALA A 31 -25.01 3.52 8.73
C ALA A 31 -25.86 4.26 7.69
N ARG A 32 -27.16 4.35 7.91
CA ARG A 32 -28.10 5.05 7.00
C ARG A 32 -27.78 6.52 6.88
N VAL A 33 -27.53 7.23 7.98
CA VAL A 33 -27.20 8.67 7.98
C VAL A 33 -25.89 8.92 7.25
N LEU A 34 -24.91 8.04 7.44
CA LEU A 34 -23.61 8.13 6.80
C LEU A 34 -23.61 7.56 5.37
N GLY A 35 -24.75 7.06 4.85
CA GLY A 35 -24.83 6.46 3.52
C GLY A 35 -23.94 5.23 3.37
N LEU A 36 -23.77 4.46 4.45
CA LEU A 36 -22.99 3.23 4.48
C LEU A 36 -23.92 2.00 4.46
N PRO A 37 -23.45 0.83 3.98
CA PRO A 37 -24.16 -0.42 4.18
C PRO A 37 -24.40 -0.72 5.65
N ALA A 38 -25.52 -1.34 5.99
CA ALA A 38 -25.89 -1.60 7.39
C ALA A 38 -24.84 -2.44 8.16
N GLU A 39 -24.22 -3.40 7.46
CA GLU A 39 -23.16 -4.24 7.98
C GLU A 39 -21.81 -3.52 8.17
N ALA A 40 -21.68 -2.31 7.67
CA ALA A 40 -20.45 -1.53 7.79
C ALA A 40 -20.33 -0.74 9.08
N VAL A 41 -21.35 -0.75 9.95
CA VAL A 41 -21.33 -0.05 11.24
C VAL A 41 -21.77 -1.00 12.34
N MET A 42 -21.02 -1.04 13.43
CA MET A 42 -21.32 -1.88 14.59
C MET A 42 -21.11 -1.10 15.88
N VAL A 43 -21.97 -1.32 16.88
CA VAL A 43 -21.70 -0.87 18.26
C VAL A 43 -20.69 -1.82 18.88
N VAL A 44 -19.53 -1.32 19.27
CA VAL A 44 -18.44 -2.12 19.84
C VAL A 44 -18.31 -1.96 21.35
N ASP A 45 -18.78 -0.85 21.90
CA ASP A 45 -18.77 -0.63 23.35
C ASP A 45 -19.91 0.29 23.78
N VAL A 46 -20.43 0.04 24.98
CA VAL A 46 -21.40 0.89 25.64
C VAL A 46 -20.98 1.03 27.10
N ARG A 47 -20.73 2.27 27.51
CA ARG A 47 -20.39 2.63 28.90
C ARG A 47 -21.39 3.69 29.39
N ASP A 48 -21.23 4.10 30.63
CA ASP A 48 -22.06 5.17 31.17
C ASP A 48 -22.05 6.41 30.26
N ARG A 49 -23.22 6.67 29.65
CA ARG A 49 -23.48 7.80 28.73
C ARG A 49 -22.54 7.88 27.51
N VAL A 50 -21.91 6.75 27.10
CA VAL A 50 -21.05 6.67 25.91
C VAL A 50 -21.44 5.45 25.09
N VAL A 51 -21.60 5.66 23.79
CA VAL A 51 -21.73 4.59 22.78
C VAL A 51 -20.57 4.73 21.81
N VAL A 52 -19.85 3.63 21.60
CA VAL A 52 -18.77 3.55 20.64
C VAL A 52 -19.23 2.72 19.45
N LEU A 53 -19.16 3.31 18.27
CA LEU A 53 -19.44 2.64 17.00
C LEU A 53 -18.14 2.46 16.23
N ASP A 54 -17.97 1.33 15.57
CA ASP A 54 -16.88 1.07 14.65
C ASP A 54 -17.40 1.05 13.22
N ILE A 55 -16.73 1.76 12.33
CA ILE A 55 -16.97 1.75 10.89
C ILE A 55 -16.04 0.70 10.27
N MET A 56 -16.57 -0.48 10.00
CA MET A 56 -15.86 -1.63 9.43
C MET A 56 -15.58 -1.44 7.93
N ARG A 57 -15.00 -0.29 7.60
CA ARG A 57 -14.58 0.09 6.26
C ARG A 57 -13.19 0.69 6.34
N ARG A 58 -12.39 0.43 5.32
CA ARG A 58 -11.09 1.06 5.18
C ARG A 58 -11.21 2.51 4.70
N THR A 59 -12.15 2.74 3.80
CA THR A 59 -12.37 4.05 3.18
C THR A 59 -13.83 4.48 3.32
N VAL A 60 -14.03 5.78 3.37
CA VAL A 60 -15.35 6.44 3.32
C VAL A 60 -15.29 7.62 2.36
N MET A 61 -16.46 8.04 1.85
CA MET A 61 -16.51 9.28 1.07
C MET A 61 -16.59 10.47 2.03
N ALA A 62 -15.85 11.54 1.76
CA ALA A 62 -15.85 12.74 2.59
C ALA A 62 -17.26 13.31 2.80
N GLU A 63 -18.09 13.26 1.76
CA GLU A 63 -19.48 13.70 1.77
C GLU A 63 -20.37 12.91 2.74
N GLN A 64 -19.95 11.69 3.10
CA GLN A 64 -20.65 10.83 4.06
C GLN A 64 -20.39 11.24 5.52
N ILE A 65 -19.25 11.91 5.78
CA ILE A 65 -18.78 12.18 7.14
C ILE A 65 -18.87 13.67 7.50
N VAL A 66 -18.34 14.54 6.63
CA VAL A 66 -18.14 15.96 6.97
C VAL A 66 -19.45 16.65 7.36
N GLY A 67 -19.49 17.21 8.59
CA GLY A 67 -20.62 17.99 9.10
C GLY A 67 -21.91 17.19 9.37
N ARG A 68 -21.82 15.86 9.54
CA ARG A 68 -23.00 14.99 9.75
C ARG A 68 -23.44 14.83 11.20
N GLU A 69 -22.72 15.42 12.16
CA GLU A 69 -23.02 15.25 13.58
C GLU A 69 -24.48 15.57 13.94
N LYS A 70 -24.96 16.77 13.59
CA LYS A 70 -26.32 17.20 13.93
C LYS A 70 -27.39 16.31 13.33
N GLU A 71 -27.20 15.87 12.10
CA GLU A 71 -28.10 14.94 11.41
C GLU A 71 -28.13 13.57 12.10
N LEU A 72 -26.93 13.05 12.45
CA LEU A 72 -26.81 11.78 13.14
C LEU A 72 -27.44 11.80 14.53
N LEU A 73 -27.13 12.80 15.35
CA LEU A 73 -27.74 12.94 16.68
C LEU A 73 -29.26 13.09 16.62
N SER A 74 -29.78 13.84 15.65
CA SER A 74 -31.22 13.97 15.41
C SER A 74 -31.86 12.63 15.02
N ALA A 75 -31.18 11.84 14.16
CA ALA A 75 -31.68 10.53 13.75
C ALA A 75 -31.64 9.52 14.90
N LEU A 76 -30.59 9.50 15.70
CA LEU A 76 -30.46 8.63 16.88
C LEU A 76 -31.52 8.95 17.96
N ASN A 77 -31.87 10.21 18.13
CA ASN A 77 -32.91 10.61 19.09
C ASN A 77 -34.33 10.11 18.72
N ARG A 78 -34.51 9.55 17.50
CA ARG A 78 -35.73 8.89 17.07
C ARG A 78 -35.74 7.38 17.36
N VAL A 79 -34.61 6.82 17.75
CA VAL A 79 -34.53 5.40 18.12
C VAL A 79 -35.17 5.19 19.48
N PRO A 80 -36.11 4.23 19.66
CA PRO A 80 -36.69 3.95 20.93
C PRO A 80 -35.66 3.68 22.02
N GLY A 81 -35.80 4.35 23.17
CA GLY A 81 -34.87 4.22 24.28
C GLY A 81 -33.55 4.97 24.16
N VAL A 82 -33.39 5.78 23.12
CA VAL A 82 -32.20 6.65 22.93
C VAL A 82 -32.59 8.11 23.18
N ARG A 83 -31.81 8.82 23.97
CA ARG A 83 -31.96 10.26 24.22
C ARG A 83 -30.63 11.00 24.04
N ALA A 84 -30.59 11.83 23.01
CA ALA A 84 -29.53 12.80 22.78
C ALA A 84 -29.99 14.17 23.32
N THR A 85 -29.12 14.85 24.07
CA THR A 85 -29.36 16.18 24.68
C THR A 85 -28.42 17.21 24.07
N SER A 86 -28.53 18.48 24.48
CA SER A 86 -27.60 19.52 24.07
C SER A 86 -26.15 19.26 24.52
N GLY A 87 -25.93 18.36 25.48
CA GLY A 87 -24.60 17.93 25.91
C GLY A 87 -24.10 16.65 25.23
N THR A 88 -24.86 16.11 24.28
CA THR A 88 -24.44 14.94 23.51
C THR A 88 -23.56 15.41 22.34
N ALA A 89 -22.40 14.81 22.19
CA ALA A 89 -21.45 15.13 21.11
C ALA A 89 -20.82 13.88 20.51
N ILE A 90 -20.36 13.99 19.26
CA ILE A 90 -19.65 12.92 18.59
C ILE A 90 -18.17 13.27 18.50
N HIS A 91 -17.33 12.36 18.98
CA HIS A 91 -15.88 12.47 18.91
C HIS A 91 -15.32 11.32 18.07
N ALA A 92 -14.30 11.62 17.27
CA ALA A 92 -13.56 10.62 16.52
C ALA A 92 -12.13 11.07 16.31
N GLN A 93 -11.24 10.12 16.05
CA GLN A 93 -9.87 10.41 15.65
C GLN A 93 -9.74 10.47 14.13
N GLY A 94 -8.70 11.15 13.66
CA GLY A 94 -8.41 11.23 12.23
C GLY A 94 -9.53 11.90 11.43
N ILE A 95 -9.77 11.38 10.25
CA ILE A 95 -10.73 11.92 9.28
C ILE A 95 -12.18 11.87 9.78
N LEU A 96 -12.53 10.86 10.56
CA LEU A 96 -13.87 10.76 11.14
C LEU A 96 -14.19 11.94 12.08
N GLY A 97 -13.18 12.61 12.62
CA GLY A 97 -13.39 13.84 13.43
C GLY A 97 -14.05 14.97 12.66
N LEU A 98 -13.99 14.96 11.33
CA LEU A 98 -14.71 15.92 10.47
C LEU A 98 -16.24 15.81 10.57
N ILE A 99 -16.78 14.77 11.21
CA ILE A 99 -18.22 14.61 11.44
C ILE A 99 -18.79 15.78 12.27
N ALA A 100 -18.01 16.29 13.23
CA ALA A 100 -18.37 17.40 14.09
C ALA A 100 -18.10 18.79 13.47
N ALA A 101 -17.65 18.86 12.22
CA ALA A 101 -17.40 20.13 11.54
C ALA A 101 -18.70 20.92 11.34
N ASP A 102 -18.56 22.26 11.29
CA ASP A 102 -19.71 23.11 11.01
C ASP A 102 -20.23 22.84 9.58
N PRO A 103 -21.52 22.53 9.42
CA PRO A 103 -22.13 22.31 8.11
C PRO A 103 -21.95 23.50 7.13
N GLU A 104 -21.84 24.73 7.62
CA GLU A 104 -21.63 25.92 6.79
C GLU A 104 -20.21 25.96 6.20
N GLN A 105 -19.23 25.30 6.81
CA GLN A 105 -17.85 25.21 6.35
C GLN A 105 -17.60 23.93 5.53
N ARG A 106 -18.63 23.15 5.26
CA ARG A 106 -18.51 21.84 4.65
C ARG A 106 -17.77 21.85 3.31
N GLU A 107 -18.12 22.76 2.40
CA GLU A 107 -17.49 22.86 1.08
C GLU A 107 -15.99 23.22 1.21
N GLU A 108 -15.65 24.21 2.01
CA GLU A 108 -14.26 24.59 2.25
C GLU A 108 -13.44 23.44 2.87
N LEU A 109 -14.03 22.71 3.83
CA LEU A 109 -13.38 21.56 4.46
C LEU A 109 -13.19 20.40 3.50
N LEU A 110 -14.15 20.16 2.61
CA LEU A 110 -14.04 19.14 1.56
C LEU A 110 -12.92 19.48 0.58
N GLU A 111 -12.82 20.72 0.12
CA GLU A 111 -11.75 21.17 -0.76
C GLU A 111 -10.38 21.06 -0.09
N ARG A 112 -10.24 21.52 1.15
CA ARG A 112 -9.00 21.41 1.94
C ARG A 112 -8.61 19.96 2.20
N SER A 113 -9.57 19.09 2.52
CA SER A 113 -9.32 17.67 2.74
C SER A 113 -8.87 16.98 1.46
N THR A 114 -9.43 17.36 0.31
CA THR A 114 -9.02 16.87 -1.01
C THR A 114 -7.57 17.24 -1.29
N LEU A 115 -7.22 18.51 -1.11
CA LEU A 115 -5.87 19.00 -1.34
C LEU A 115 -4.86 18.33 -0.40
N LEU A 116 -5.20 18.20 0.89
CA LEU A 116 -4.36 17.54 1.87
C LEU A 116 -4.16 16.04 1.52
N ALA A 117 -5.23 15.33 1.14
CA ALA A 117 -5.13 13.93 0.74
C ALA A 117 -4.22 13.75 -0.49
N GLN A 118 -4.31 14.65 -1.47
CA GLN A 118 -3.42 14.66 -2.63
C GLN A 118 -1.96 14.91 -2.23
N GLN A 119 -1.70 15.87 -1.35
CA GLN A 119 -0.36 16.16 -0.85
C GLN A 119 0.24 14.98 -0.08
N VAL A 120 -0.56 14.32 0.76
CA VAL A 120 -0.12 13.13 1.50
C VAL A 120 0.22 11.99 0.52
N ARG A 121 -0.67 11.70 -0.44
CA ARG A 121 -0.42 10.67 -1.47
C ARG A 121 0.86 10.97 -2.27
N ALA A 122 1.04 12.22 -2.72
CA ALA A 122 2.24 12.64 -3.43
C ALA A 122 3.51 12.51 -2.57
N SER A 123 3.41 12.85 -1.26
CA SER A 123 4.52 12.70 -0.32
C SER A 123 4.88 11.24 -0.06
N VAL A 124 3.87 10.37 0.09
CA VAL A 124 4.06 8.92 0.26
C VAL A 124 4.67 8.31 -1.00
N ALA A 125 4.13 8.61 -2.18
CA ALA A 125 4.62 8.09 -3.45
C ALA A 125 6.12 8.36 -3.68
N ARG A 126 6.65 9.45 -3.12
CA ARG A 126 8.07 9.81 -3.21
C ARG A 126 8.95 9.34 -2.04
N ARG A 127 8.40 8.54 -1.12
CA ARG A 127 9.19 7.84 -0.09
C ARG A 127 9.52 6.43 -0.58
N GLY A 128 10.81 6.13 -0.68
CA GLY A 128 11.24 4.83 -1.16
C GLY A 128 12.22 4.15 -0.22
N VAL A 129 12.25 2.82 -0.30
CA VAL A 129 13.22 1.96 0.37
C VAL A 129 13.76 0.93 -0.63
N VAL A 130 15.06 0.71 -0.58
CA VAL A 130 15.76 -0.31 -1.38
C VAL A 130 16.26 -1.40 -0.45
N PHE A 131 15.98 -2.64 -0.79
CA PHE A 131 16.54 -3.83 -0.15
C PHE A 131 17.44 -4.57 -1.14
N ALA A 132 18.60 -4.97 -0.68
CA ALA A 132 19.42 -5.96 -1.39
C ALA A 132 19.04 -7.38 -0.94
N SER A 133 19.26 -8.38 -1.78
CA SER A 133 19.19 -9.78 -1.39
C SER A 133 20.34 -10.56 -2.05
N GLY A 134 20.61 -11.72 -1.47
CA GLY A 134 21.67 -12.61 -1.93
C GLY A 134 22.65 -12.89 -0.80
N ARG A 135 22.93 -14.17 -0.62
CA ARG A 135 23.85 -14.66 0.41
C ARG A 135 25.25 -14.07 0.25
N GLU A 136 25.70 -13.89 -0.98
CA GLU A 136 27.00 -13.34 -1.30
C GLU A 136 27.16 -11.89 -0.80
N VAL A 137 26.09 -11.09 -0.87
CA VAL A 137 26.05 -9.72 -0.31
C VAL A 137 25.99 -9.78 1.20
N GLN A 138 25.17 -10.68 1.75
CA GLN A 138 25.00 -10.86 3.20
C GLN A 138 26.29 -11.30 3.90
N GLU A 139 27.06 -12.18 3.26
CA GLU A 139 28.35 -12.67 3.77
C GLU A 139 29.52 -11.70 3.46
N GLY A 140 29.24 -10.58 2.77
CA GLY A 140 30.25 -9.59 2.41
C GLY A 140 31.25 -10.06 1.34
N LEU A 141 30.88 -11.10 0.58
CA LEU A 141 31.72 -11.63 -0.52
C LEU A 141 31.70 -10.71 -1.75
N ILE A 142 30.59 -9.99 -1.95
CA ILE A 142 30.44 -8.96 -2.98
C ILE A 142 29.86 -7.69 -2.36
N GLU A 143 30.22 -6.55 -2.92
CA GLU A 143 29.69 -5.26 -2.54
C GLU A 143 28.31 -5.01 -3.19
N ASP A 144 27.37 -4.47 -2.43
CA ASP A 144 26.09 -3.99 -2.96
C ASP A 144 26.28 -2.67 -3.71
N THR A 145 26.40 -2.74 -5.01
CA THR A 145 26.49 -1.57 -5.90
C THR A 145 25.13 -1.09 -6.38
N ASN A 146 24.08 -1.89 -6.21
CA ASN A 146 22.73 -1.61 -6.69
C ASN A 146 22.01 -0.59 -5.81
N SER A 147 22.02 -0.79 -4.51
CA SER A 147 21.29 0.11 -3.58
C SER A 147 21.82 1.54 -3.63
N PRO A 148 23.14 1.80 -3.57
CA PRO A 148 23.66 3.16 -3.70
C PRO A 148 23.29 3.82 -5.04
N TYR A 149 23.35 3.06 -6.15
CA TYR A 149 22.97 3.56 -7.47
C TYR A 149 21.49 3.95 -7.52
N LEU A 150 20.58 3.06 -7.08
CA LEU A 150 19.15 3.31 -7.07
C LEU A 150 18.80 4.51 -6.17
N ILE A 151 19.37 4.57 -4.97
CA ILE A 151 19.16 5.69 -4.05
C ILE A 151 19.56 7.00 -4.72
N SER A 152 20.79 7.08 -5.27
CA SER A 152 21.28 8.28 -5.92
C SER A 152 20.42 8.70 -7.11
N LEU A 153 20.04 7.76 -7.97
CA LEU A 153 19.21 8.03 -9.15
C LEU A 153 17.84 8.61 -8.74
N PHE A 154 17.16 7.97 -7.80
CA PHE A 154 15.83 8.39 -7.40
C PHE A 154 15.83 9.70 -6.58
N GLU A 155 16.87 9.94 -5.76
CA GLU A 155 17.03 11.20 -5.02
C GLU A 155 17.23 12.40 -5.96
N GLN A 156 17.96 12.23 -7.07
CA GLN A 156 18.10 13.25 -8.12
C GLN A 156 16.76 13.65 -8.74
N HIS A 157 15.73 12.78 -8.65
CA HIS A 157 14.37 13.01 -9.14
C HIS A 157 13.37 13.32 -8.02
N GLY A 158 13.87 13.74 -6.84
CA GLY A 158 13.04 14.22 -5.74
C GLY A 158 12.37 13.13 -4.91
N TYR A 159 12.81 11.88 -4.99
CA TYR A 159 12.42 10.84 -4.05
C TYR A 159 13.26 10.93 -2.77
N ARG A 160 12.70 10.46 -1.68
CA ARG A 160 13.39 10.30 -0.39
C ARG A 160 13.66 8.82 -0.19
N MET A 161 14.84 8.38 -0.57
CA MET A 161 15.22 6.98 -0.58
C MET A 161 15.96 6.58 0.70
N ARG A 162 15.83 5.32 1.09
CA ARG A 162 16.60 4.70 2.19
C ARG A 162 17.08 3.32 1.79
N PHE A 163 18.19 2.92 2.36
CA PHE A 163 18.60 1.52 2.36
C PHE A 163 17.88 0.79 3.49
N GLY A 164 17.12 -0.25 3.16
CA GLY A 164 16.34 -1.05 4.10
C GLY A 164 17.12 -2.23 4.70
N GLY A 165 18.33 -2.47 4.21
CA GLY A 165 19.16 -3.59 4.60
C GLY A 165 19.15 -4.75 3.59
N ILE A 166 19.77 -5.84 3.98
CA ILE A 166 19.88 -7.05 3.17
C ILE A 166 18.79 -8.04 3.65
N LEU A 167 18.04 -8.57 2.69
CA LEU A 167 17.01 -9.57 2.95
C LEU A 167 17.63 -10.98 2.93
N PRO A 168 17.31 -11.83 3.91
CA PRO A 168 17.74 -13.22 3.89
C PRO A 168 17.00 -14.04 2.84
N ASP A 169 17.53 -15.18 2.44
CA ASP A 169 16.91 -16.09 1.47
C ASP A 169 15.80 -16.94 2.14
N ASP A 170 14.81 -16.28 2.71
CA ASP A 170 13.67 -16.88 3.42
C ASP A 170 12.38 -16.16 3.06
N LEU A 171 11.40 -16.94 2.55
CA LEU A 171 10.14 -16.41 2.03
C LEU A 171 9.32 -15.65 3.09
N ASP A 172 9.26 -16.14 4.33
CA ASP A 172 8.43 -15.56 5.38
C ASP A 172 9.09 -14.28 5.94
N LEU A 173 10.42 -14.29 6.09
CA LEU A 173 11.19 -13.12 6.52
C LEU A 173 11.15 -12.02 5.46
N ILE A 174 11.34 -12.35 4.17
CA ILE A 174 11.21 -11.38 3.07
C ILE A 174 9.80 -10.78 3.08
N THR A 175 8.76 -11.63 3.07
CA THR A 175 7.36 -11.18 3.08
C THR A 175 7.07 -10.26 4.27
N GLY A 176 7.56 -10.62 5.47
CA GLY A 176 7.43 -9.82 6.68
C GLY A 176 8.09 -8.45 6.56
N ARG A 177 9.32 -8.39 6.03
CA ARG A 177 10.05 -7.12 5.82
C ARG A 177 9.39 -6.22 4.80
N LEU A 178 8.90 -6.77 3.69
CA LEU A 178 8.16 -6.01 2.68
C LEU A 178 6.84 -5.48 3.25
N ARG A 179 6.11 -6.29 4.02
CA ARG A 179 4.88 -5.87 4.71
C ARG A 179 5.15 -4.73 5.70
N SER A 180 6.25 -4.81 6.47
CA SER A 180 6.65 -3.73 7.38
C SER A 180 6.92 -2.44 6.60
N ALA A 181 7.60 -2.50 5.46
CA ALA A 181 7.84 -1.33 4.63
C ALA A 181 6.54 -0.69 4.11
N VAL A 182 5.53 -1.50 3.74
CA VAL A 182 4.19 -0.99 3.41
C VAL A 182 3.56 -0.28 4.61
N ALA A 183 3.57 -0.91 5.79
CA ALA A 183 3.02 -0.35 7.03
C ALA A 183 3.74 0.93 7.48
N ASP A 184 5.05 1.04 7.22
CA ASP A 184 5.85 2.24 7.49
C ASP A 184 5.56 3.41 6.52
N GLY A 185 4.68 3.20 5.53
CA GLY A 185 4.25 4.23 4.57
C GLY A 185 5.30 4.56 3.52
N TYR A 186 6.09 3.61 3.07
CA TYR A 186 6.87 3.76 1.85
C TYR A 186 5.96 3.58 0.63
N GLY A 187 5.96 4.55 -0.29
CA GLY A 187 5.23 4.47 -1.56
C GLY A 187 5.96 3.65 -2.63
N LEU A 188 7.26 3.43 -2.44
CA LEU A 188 8.09 2.65 -3.35
C LEU A 188 9.00 1.70 -2.56
N VAL A 189 8.92 0.42 -2.86
CA VAL A 189 9.82 -0.61 -2.34
C VAL A 189 10.50 -1.28 -3.51
N ILE A 190 11.82 -1.14 -3.59
CA ILE A 190 12.64 -1.80 -4.62
C ILE A 190 13.46 -2.88 -3.96
N THR A 191 13.49 -4.06 -4.55
CA THR A 191 14.39 -5.13 -4.15
C THR A 191 15.31 -5.50 -5.31
N THR A 192 16.55 -5.84 -5.03
CA THR A 192 17.52 -6.32 -6.01
C THR A 192 18.02 -7.70 -5.65
N GLY A 193 18.02 -8.63 -6.63
CA GLY A 193 18.34 -10.04 -6.42
C GLY A 193 17.15 -10.89 -5.98
N GLY A 194 17.34 -12.19 -5.80
CA GLY A 194 16.33 -13.15 -5.38
C GLY A 194 15.19 -13.40 -6.37
N VAL A 195 15.39 -13.04 -7.65
CA VAL A 195 14.42 -13.25 -8.75
C VAL A 195 14.86 -14.34 -9.74
N GLY A 196 15.94 -15.04 -9.44
CA GLY A 196 16.48 -16.10 -10.26
C GLY A 196 15.65 -17.38 -10.25
N ALA A 197 16.26 -18.45 -10.72
CA ALA A 197 15.63 -19.77 -10.84
C ALA A 197 16.14 -20.78 -9.79
N GLU A 198 16.88 -20.33 -8.81
CA GLU A 198 17.34 -21.18 -7.72
C GLU A 198 16.26 -21.34 -6.64
N ASP A 199 16.41 -22.34 -5.78
CA ASP A 199 15.48 -22.64 -4.69
C ASP A 199 15.36 -21.47 -3.69
N LYS A 200 16.43 -20.73 -3.50
CA LYS A 200 16.54 -19.58 -2.59
C LYS A 200 15.96 -18.27 -3.13
N ASP A 201 15.53 -18.23 -4.37
CA ASP A 201 15.02 -17.01 -5.04
C ASP A 201 13.52 -16.79 -4.73
N TRP A 202 13.21 -16.15 -3.58
CA TRP A 202 11.85 -16.01 -3.07
C TRP A 202 11.21 -14.63 -3.29
N MET A 203 11.89 -13.71 -3.98
CA MET A 203 11.42 -12.33 -4.05
C MET A 203 10.09 -12.18 -4.79
N VAL A 204 9.93 -12.87 -5.92
CA VAL A 204 8.70 -12.86 -6.71
C VAL A 204 7.53 -13.45 -5.93
N GLU A 205 7.76 -14.57 -5.26
CA GLU A 205 6.77 -15.23 -4.43
C GLU A 205 6.36 -14.39 -3.22
N SER A 206 7.31 -13.66 -2.61
CA SER A 206 7.03 -12.75 -1.50
C SER A 206 6.15 -11.59 -1.92
N ILE A 207 6.41 -10.97 -3.07
CA ILE A 207 5.55 -9.92 -3.62
C ILE A 207 4.17 -10.48 -3.97
N SER A 208 4.10 -11.67 -4.60
CA SER A 208 2.83 -12.32 -4.95
C SER A 208 1.99 -12.70 -3.73
N ARG A 209 2.60 -12.96 -2.58
CA ARG A 209 1.88 -13.16 -1.30
C ARG A 209 1.26 -11.88 -0.77
N LEU A 210 1.88 -10.73 -1.01
CA LEU A 210 1.38 -9.42 -0.58
C LEU A 210 0.33 -8.88 -1.55
N ASP A 211 0.56 -9.08 -2.85
CA ASP A 211 -0.37 -8.76 -3.94
C ASP A 211 -0.60 -10.00 -4.80
N PRO A 212 -1.69 -10.76 -4.59
CA PRO A 212 -2.02 -11.94 -5.41
C PRO A 212 -2.23 -11.63 -6.89
N THR A 213 -2.40 -10.36 -7.25
CA THR A 213 -2.54 -9.88 -8.63
C THR A 213 -1.28 -9.20 -9.16
N ALA A 214 -0.12 -9.42 -8.52
CA ALA A 214 1.15 -8.87 -8.97
C ALA A 214 1.48 -9.30 -10.40
N ALA A 215 1.99 -8.38 -11.20
CA ALA A 215 2.46 -8.68 -12.55
C ALA A 215 3.85 -9.31 -12.47
N THR A 216 4.00 -10.55 -12.99
CA THR A 216 5.24 -11.33 -12.89
C THR A 216 5.74 -11.83 -14.25
N PRO A 217 6.11 -10.93 -15.18
CA PRO A 217 6.55 -11.34 -16.52
C PRO A 217 7.90 -12.06 -16.48
N TRP A 218 8.05 -13.05 -17.35
CA TRP A 218 9.29 -13.76 -17.55
C TRP A 218 10.32 -12.88 -18.30
N ILE A 219 11.57 -12.88 -17.84
CA ILE A 219 12.72 -12.35 -18.57
C ILE A 219 13.33 -13.44 -19.44
N LEU A 220 13.58 -14.59 -18.82
CA LEU A 220 14.06 -15.81 -19.46
C LEU A 220 13.20 -16.98 -19.03
N TYR A 221 12.87 -17.84 -19.98
CA TYR A 221 12.17 -19.07 -19.72
C TYR A 221 13.05 -20.26 -20.13
N PHE A 222 13.17 -21.23 -19.26
CA PHE A 222 13.87 -22.50 -19.52
C PHE A 222 13.21 -23.62 -18.70
N HIS A 223 13.40 -24.87 -19.11
CA HIS A 223 12.83 -25.98 -18.40
C HIS A 223 13.53 -26.23 -17.07
N ALA A 224 12.77 -26.31 -15.98
CA ALA A 224 13.24 -26.70 -14.66
C ALA A 224 13.93 -28.08 -14.68
N GLY A 225 14.85 -28.31 -13.75
CA GLY A 225 15.50 -29.62 -13.57
C GLY A 225 16.81 -29.84 -14.31
N LYS A 226 17.40 -28.82 -14.93
CA LYS A 226 18.77 -28.87 -15.47
C LYS A 226 19.74 -28.07 -14.61
N GLY A 227 20.66 -28.75 -13.93
CA GLY A 227 21.69 -28.12 -13.08
C GLY A 227 21.10 -27.55 -11.79
N ARG A 228 21.44 -26.30 -11.45
CA ARG A 228 20.97 -25.59 -10.24
C ARG A 228 19.57 -24.97 -10.38
N HIS A 229 18.96 -25.06 -11.56
CA HIS A 229 17.69 -24.42 -11.85
C HIS A 229 16.51 -25.31 -11.41
N LEU A 230 15.83 -24.89 -10.34
CA LEU A 230 14.63 -25.55 -9.81
C LEU A 230 13.33 -24.91 -10.31
N LYS A 231 13.39 -23.69 -10.83
CA LYS A 231 12.27 -22.94 -11.39
C LYS A 231 12.35 -22.83 -12.92
N ASP A 232 11.22 -22.54 -13.56
CA ASP A 232 11.10 -22.50 -15.03
C ASP A 232 11.78 -21.28 -15.70
N GLY A 233 12.51 -20.46 -14.96
CA GLY A 233 13.23 -19.31 -15.52
C GLY A 233 13.38 -18.16 -14.55
N VAL A 234 13.77 -17.02 -15.09
CA VAL A 234 13.93 -15.75 -14.38
C VAL A 234 12.75 -14.83 -14.70
N ARG A 235 12.11 -14.32 -13.66
CA ARG A 235 11.01 -13.36 -13.78
C ARG A 235 11.17 -12.23 -12.77
N ILE A 236 10.68 -11.04 -13.11
CA ILE A 236 10.53 -9.94 -12.16
C ILE A 236 9.13 -9.92 -11.56
N ALA A 237 8.91 -9.06 -10.59
CA ALA A 237 7.58 -8.83 -10.04
C ALA A 237 7.34 -7.34 -9.85
N VAL A 238 6.13 -6.89 -10.18
CA VAL A 238 5.59 -5.59 -9.80
C VAL A 238 4.25 -5.80 -9.12
N GLY A 239 4.18 -5.46 -7.85
CA GLY A 239 2.99 -5.52 -7.02
C GLY A 239 2.52 -4.14 -6.60
N GLN A 240 1.25 -4.04 -6.21
CA GLN A 240 0.66 -2.84 -5.64
C GLN A 240 -0.08 -3.23 -4.35
N VAL A 241 0.39 -2.72 -3.22
CA VAL A 241 -0.27 -2.90 -1.93
C VAL A 241 -0.56 -1.52 -1.37
N GLU A 242 -1.83 -1.18 -1.24
CA GLU A 242 -2.25 0.15 -0.82
C GLU A 242 -1.67 1.25 -1.73
N LEU A 243 -0.92 2.19 -1.14
CA LEU A 243 -0.21 3.24 -1.87
C LEU A 243 1.23 2.84 -2.25
N THR A 244 1.64 1.62 -1.96
CA THR A 244 3.01 1.13 -2.14
C THR A 244 3.16 0.32 -3.42
N THR A 245 4.05 0.75 -4.29
CA THR A 245 4.52 -0.05 -5.43
C THR A 245 5.71 -0.90 -4.97
N LEU A 246 5.61 -2.21 -5.16
CA LEU A 246 6.66 -3.19 -4.85
C LEU A 246 7.30 -3.65 -6.17
N VAL A 247 8.61 -3.53 -6.30
CA VAL A 247 9.33 -3.89 -7.53
C VAL A 247 10.51 -4.80 -7.20
N ALA A 248 10.52 -6.00 -7.77
CA ALA A 248 11.66 -6.90 -7.71
C ALA A 248 12.48 -6.82 -8.99
N LEU A 249 13.74 -6.40 -8.88
CA LEU A 249 14.71 -6.32 -9.96
C LEU A 249 15.76 -7.43 -9.84
N PRO A 250 16.40 -7.81 -10.94
CA PRO A 250 17.53 -8.76 -10.92
C PRO A 250 18.71 -8.28 -10.07
N GLY A 251 19.62 -9.21 -9.73
CA GLY A 251 20.84 -8.93 -8.98
C GLY A 251 21.96 -8.24 -9.78
N PRO A 252 22.23 -8.64 -11.04
CA PRO A 252 23.30 -8.06 -11.83
C PRO A 252 23.16 -6.54 -11.99
N HIS A 253 24.23 -5.80 -11.68
CA HIS A 253 24.24 -4.33 -11.67
C HIS A 253 23.89 -3.71 -13.03
N ASP A 254 24.37 -4.30 -14.11
CA ASP A 254 24.08 -3.84 -15.47
C ASP A 254 22.58 -3.99 -15.83
N GLU A 255 21.89 -4.99 -15.29
CA GLU A 255 20.43 -5.16 -15.43
C GLU A 255 19.66 -4.11 -14.64
N VAL A 256 20.10 -3.82 -13.42
CA VAL A 256 19.51 -2.75 -12.60
C VAL A 256 19.68 -1.39 -13.27
N ARG A 257 20.85 -1.12 -13.85
CA ARG A 257 21.09 0.13 -14.59
C ARG A 257 20.23 0.30 -15.84
N LEU A 258 19.82 -0.78 -16.48
CA LEU A 258 18.88 -0.73 -17.61
C LEU A 258 17.42 -0.57 -17.13
N ALA A 259 17.07 -1.21 -16.05
CA ALA A 259 15.68 -1.21 -15.53
C ALA A 259 15.33 0.06 -14.77
N ALA A 260 16.26 0.64 -14.01
CA ALA A 260 15.97 1.76 -13.11
C ALA A 260 15.46 3.04 -13.81
N PRO A 261 15.99 3.48 -14.96
CA PRO A 261 15.44 4.62 -15.70
C PRO A 261 14.00 4.37 -16.17
N VAL A 262 13.71 3.14 -16.63
CA VAL A 262 12.35 2.75 -17.07
C VAL A 262 11.38 2.74 -15.88
N LEU A 263 11.83 2.24 -14.73
CA LEU A 263 11.04 2.28 -13.50
C LEU A 263 10.72 3.73 -13.10
N LEU A 264 11.71 4.61 -13.13
CA LEU A 264 11.55 6.01 -12.78
C LEU A 264 10.55 6.72 -13.73
N GLU A 265 10.73 6.56 -15.05
CA GLU A 265 9.81 7.12 -16.05
C GLU A 265 8.37 6.64 -15.82
N ALA A 266 8.20 5.34 -15.59
CA ALA A 266 6.89 4.74 -15.36
C ALA A 266 6.19 5.28 -14.10
N LEU A 267 6.94 5.46 -13.02
CA LEU A 267 6.41 6.02 -11.77
C LEU A 267 6.02 7.50 -11.93
N GLU A 268 6.84 8.29 -12.64
CA GLU A 268 6.54 9.70 -12.93
C GLU A 268 5.34 9.86 -13.86
N ALA A 269 5.19 8.94 -14.81
CA ALA A 269 4.05 8.90 -15.73
C ALA A 269 2.79 8.23 -15.13
N GLY A 270 2.88 7.66 -13.93
CA GLY A 270 1.75 7.00 -13.25
C GLY A 270 1.27 5.72 -13.94
N TRP A 271 2.18 4.93 -14.51
CA TRP A 271 1.80 3.67 -15.17
C TRP A 271 1.29 2.64 -14.16
N GLY A 272 0.29 1.87 -14.57
CA GLY A 272 -0.18 0.71 -13.81
C GLY A 272 0.86 -0.40 -13.75
N LYS A 273 0.75 -1.27 -12.76
CA LYS A 273 1.73 -2.33 -12.47
C LYS A 273 1.98 -3.28 -13.65
N GLU A 274 0.97 -3.59 -14.44
CA GLU A 274 1.08 -4.46 -15.62
C GLU A 274 1.95 -3.81 -16.71
N VAL A 275 1.68 -2.53 -17.02
CA VAL A 275 2.42 -1.77 -18.04
C VAL A 275 3.87 -1.58 -17.61
N LEU A 276 4.08 -1.23 -16.33
CA LEU A 276 5.42 -1.10 -15.74
C LEU A 276 6.19 -2.42 -15.80
N ALA A 277 5.57 -3.52 -15.37
CA ALA A 277 6.22 -4.83 -15.37
C ALA A 277 6.62 -5.28 -16.79
N ASP A 278 5.73 -5.08 -17.77
CA ASP A 278 6.03 -5.42 -19.17
C ASP A 278 7.15 -4.55 -19.74
N ALA A 279 7.21 -3.27 -19.42
CA ALA A 279 8.28 -2.38 -19.85
C ALA A 279 9.64 -2.79 -19.27
N LEU A 280 9.69 -3.10 -17.96
CA LEU A 280 10.88 -3.61 -17.30
C LEU A 280 11.35 -4.95 -17.90
N ALA A 281 10.42 -5.89 -18.09
CA ALA A 281 10.77 -7.18 -18.70
C ALA A 281 11.25 -7.04 -20.13
N ARG A 282 10.72 -6.10 -20.89
CA ARG A 282 11.13 -5.84 -22.28
C ARG A 282 12.59 -5.40 -22.37
N VAL A 283 13.00 -4.41 -21.57
CA VAL A 283 14.38 -3.91 -21.58
C VAL A 283 15.37 -4.98 -21.12
N LEU A 284 14.99 -5.79 -20.15
CA LEU A 284 15.81 -6.88 -19.64
C LEU A 284 15.95 -8.03 -20.67
N ARG A 285 14.85 -8.43 -21.34
CA ARG A 285 14.88 -9.43 -22.43
C ARG A 285 15.76 -8.98 -23.60
N GLU A 286 15.74 -7.69 -23.94
CA GLU A 286 16.53 -7.16 -25.03
C GLU A 286 18.05 -7.27 -24.75
N LYS A 287 18.49 -7.01 -23.51
CA LYS A 287 19.87 -7.26 -23.09
C LYS A 287 20.28 -8.71 -23.36
N TRP A 288 19.46 -9.66 -22.91
CA TRP A 288 19.77 -11.10 -23.08
C TRP A 288 19.80 -11.51 -24.55
N ARG A 289 18.90 -11.00 -25.38
CA ARG A 289 18.93 -11.26 -26.83
C ARG A 289 20.23 -10.76 -27.47
N ARG A 290 20.70 -9.58 -27.10
CA ARG A 290 21.98 -9.03 -27.61
C ARG A 290 23.17 -9.88 -27.19
N ALA A 291 23.20 -10.35 -25.94
CA ALA A 291 24.26 -11.22 -25.44
C ALA A 291 24.35 -12.55 -26.23
N MET A 292 23.20 -13.21 -26.47
CA MET A 292 23.14 -14.45 -27.24
C MET A 292 23.59 -14.30 -28.70
N VAL A 293 23.35 -13.15 -29.34
CA VAL A 293 23.79 -12.88 -30.71
C VAL A 293 25.33 -12.71 -30.79
N HIS A 294 25.94 -12.10 -29.77
CA HIS A 294 27.39 -11.92 -29.71
C HIS A 294 28.15 -13.23 -29.48
N GLU A 295 27.64 -14.15 -28.67
CA GLU A 295 28.26 -15.47 -28.48
C GLU A 295 28.26 -16.31 -29.77
N HIS A 296 27.23 -16.21 -30.61
CA HIS A 296 27.18 -16.90 -31.89
C HIS A 296 28.13 -16.35 -32.95
N HIS A 297 28.64 -15.10 -32.83
CA HIS A 297 29.56 -14.49 -33.75
C HIS A 297 31.06 -14.64 -33.33
N SER A 298 31.32 -14.91 -32.05
CA SER A 298 32.69 -15.12 -31.54
C SER A 298 33.13 -16.58 -31.48
N GLY A 299 32.28 -17.51 -31.88
CA GLY A 299 32.53 -18.95 -31.94
C GLY A 299 32.80 -19.49 -33.37
N ARG A 300 33.19 -18.62 -34.31
CA ARG A 300 33.62 -19.02 -35.66
C ARG A 300 35.09 -18.70 -35.91
#